data_04ea18cf4ef3546ea0a164ff69c2d91c
#
_entry.id   04ea18cf4ef3546ea0a164ff69c2d91c
#
_cell.length_a   1.000
_cell.length_b   1.000
_cell.length_c   1.000
_cell.angle_alpha   90.00
_cell.angle_beta   90.00
_cell.angle_gamma   90.00
#
_symmetry.space_group_name_H-M   'P 1'
#
loop_
_entity.id
_entity.type
_entity.pdbx_description
1 polymer ?
#
loop_
_entity_poly.entity_id
_entity_poly.type
_entity_poly.pdbx_seq_one_letter_code
_entity_poly.pdbx_strand_id
1 'polypeptide(L)'
;VYGRRRVGKTFLIRNYFKDRLTFYHTALSPLELEGGELLQAQLQNFTSSLRRSGMEIDAAPQSWFEAFDLLIDFLSGKPKTEKIIVFIDEMPWLDTPKSGFVTAFEHFWNGWAAGQDNLLLVACGSATTWIVDRLLSNKGGLYNRVTQEMHLAPFTLKECEEYYREHGVVMDRYDQVQCYMAIGGIPYYMSFIDPGYSLAQNIDRLLFTRNGLLTLEFGRL
;
A
#
# COMPACT_ATOMS: atom_id res chain seq x y z
N VAL A 1 -0.40 -7.76 -2.09
CA VAL A 1 -1.29 -7.52 -0.93
C VAL A 1 -2.35 -6.50 -1.32
N TYR A 2 -3.62 -6.83 -1.13
CA TYR A 2 -4.70 -5.92 -1.51
C TYR A 2 -5.86 -5.96 -0.49
N GLY A 3 -6.77 -5.01 -0.60
CA GLY A 3 -7.92 -4.88 0.28
C GLY A 3 -8.28 -3.41 0.49
N ARG A 4 -9.34 -3.16 1.24
CA ARG A 4 -9.87 -1.82 1.49
C ARG A 4 -8.81 -0.84 1.99
N ARG A 5 -8.99 0.46 1.73
CA ARG A 5 -8.17 1.52 2.35
C ARG A 5 -8.23 1.41 3.88
N ARG A 6 -7.11 1.72 4.56
CA ARG A 6 -6.99 1.82 6.02
C ARG A 6 -7.06 0.52 6.82
N VAL A 7 -7.09 -0.65 6.15
CA VAL A 7 -7.00 -1.97 6.81
C VAL A 7 -5.58 -2.35 7.26
N GLY A 8 -4.58 -1.47 7.04
CA GLY A 8 -3.23 -1.69 7.56
C GLY A 8 -2.25 -2.37 6.59
N LYS A 9 -2.53 -2.44 5.27
CA LYS A 9 -1.64 -3.08 4.27
C LYS A 9 -0.19 -2.60 4.36
N THR A 10 0.01 -1.29 4.21
CA THR A 10 1.33 -0.64 4.28
C THR A 10 1.99 -0.86 5.64
N PHE A 11 1.22 -0.74 6.72
CA PHE A 11 1.69 -0.97 8.08
C PHE A 11 2.20 -2.40 8.26
N LEU A 12 1.45 -3.40 7.80
CA LEU A 12 1.81 -4.82 7.88
C LEU A 12 3.18 -5.07 7.22
N ILE A 13 3.34 -4.63 5.97
CA ILE A 13 4.57 -4.86 5.21
C ILE A 13 5.75 -4.11 5.83
N ARG A 14 5.59 -2.83 6.14
CA ARG A 14 6.66 -2.04 6.72
C ARG A 14 7.06 -2.53 8.12
N ASN A 15 6.08 -2.94 8.94
CA ASN A 15 6.39 -3.43 10.28
C ASN A 15 7.03 -4.82 10.25
N TYR A 16 6.61 -5.70 9.35
CA TYR A 16 7.19 -7.04 9.21
C TYR A 16 8.62 -7.00 8.68
N PHE A 17 8.87 -6.20 7.64
CA PHE A 17 10.21 -6.13 7.03
C PHE A 17 11.12 -5.09 7.70
N LYS A 18 10.58 -4.04 8.33
CA LYS A 18 11.35 -2.98 9.00
C LYS A 18 12.56 -2.52 8.15
N ASP A 19 13.75 -2.61 8.72
CA ASP A 19 15.00 -2.17 8.08
C ASP A 19 15.52 -3.12 6.99
N ARG A 20 14.77 -4.19 6.67
CA ARG A 20 15.13 -5.15 5.61
C ARG A 20 14.63 -4.77 4.22
N LEU A 21 13.86 -3.71 4.08
CA LEU A 21 13.43 -3.23 2.77
C LEU A 21 14.64 -2.68 2.01
N THR A 22 14.97 -3.31 0.88
CA THR A 22 16.04 -2.84 -0.02
C THR A 22 15.58 -1.63 -0.81
N PHE A 23 14.31 -1.63 -1.25
CA PHE A 23 13.68 -0.52 -1.95
C PHE A 23 12.23 -0.39 -1.51
N TYR A 24 11.81 0.84 -1.22
CA TYR A 24 10.42 1.18 -0.90
C TYR A 24 9.97 2.37 -1.72
N HIS A 25 8.85 2.20 -2.40
CA HIS A 25 8.18 3.27 -3.14
C HIS A 25 6.70 3.30 -2.84
N THR A 26 6.14 4.49 -2.65
CA THR A 26 4.70 4.72 -2.57
C THR A 26 4.28 5.67 -3.67
N ALA A 27 3.25 5.30 -4.44
CA ALA A 27 2.74 6.09 -5.53
C ALA A 27 2.04 7.37 -5.04
N LEU A 28 2.04 8.42 -5.86
CA LEU A 28 1.28 9.64 -5.61
C LEU A 28 -0.20 9.42 -5.94
N SER A 29 -1.09 10.00 -5.13
CA SER A 29 -2.52 9.97 -5.40
C SER A 29 -2.83 10.72 -6.71
N PRO A 30 -3.57 10.12 -7.66
CA PRO A 30 -3.94 10.79 -8.90
C PRO A 30 -4.97 11.91 -8.72
N LEU A 31 -5.55 12.08 -7.52
CA LEU A 31 -6.60 13.07 -7.26
C LEU A 31 -6.07 14.51 -7.15
N GLU A 32 -4.77 14.69 -7.01
CA GLU A 32 -4.15 15.99 -6.75
C GLU A 32 -3.41 16.57 -7.96
N LEU A 33 -3.31 15.82 -9.07
CA LEU A 33 -2.55 16.21 -10.25
C LEU A 33 -3.36 15.94 -11.53
N GLU A 34 -3.34 16.86 -12.48
CA GLU A 34 -4.07 16.72 -13.76
C GLU A 34 -3.16 16.31 -14.92
N GLY A 35 -3.67 15.43 -15.79
CA GLY A 35 -3.16 15.18 -17.16
C GLY A 35 -1.70 14.70 -17.26
N GLY A 36 -0.94 15.31 -18.17
CA GLY A 36 0.44 14.91 -18.50
C GLY A 36 1.46 15.16 -17.36
N GLU A 37 1.13 16.01 -16.40
CA GLU A 37 1.96 16.29 -15.23
C GLU A 37 2.03 15.09 -14.29
N LEU A 38 1.00 14.25 -14.26
CA LEU A 38 0.91 13.10 -13.36
C LEU A 38 2.00 12.06 -13.62
N LEU A 39 2.28 11.72 -14.89
CA LEU A 39 3.36 10.79 -15.24
C LEU A 39 4.71 11.33 -14.78
N GLN A 40 5.00 12.58 -15.07
CA GLN A 40 6.27 13.21 -14.68
C GLN A 40 6.42 13.28 -13.15
N ALA A 41 5.35 13.61 -12.42
CA ALA A 41 5.35 13.62 -10.97
C ALA A 41 5.59 12.22 -10.39
N GLN A 42 4.97 11.17 -10.95
CA GLN A 42 5.20 9.78 -10.55
C GLN A 42 6.67 9.37 -10.78
N LEU A 43 7.23 9.67 -11.96
CA LEU A 43 8.63 9.36 -12.29
C LEU A 43 9.61 10.09 -11.38
N GLN A 44 9.37 11.37 -11.08
CA GLN A 44 10.17 12.15 -10.13
C GLN A 44 10.08 11.58 -8.70
N ASN A 45 8.89 11.17 -8.27
CA ASN A 45 8.69 10.52 -6.98
C ASN A 45 9.40 9.17 -6.90
N PHE A 46 9.37 8.37 -7.98
CA PHE A 46 10.10 7.11 -8.07
C PHE A 46 11.61 7.34 -8.00
N THR A 47 12.13 8.31 -8.75
CA THR A 47 13.53 8.75 -8.69
C THR A 47 13.94 9.17 -7.27
N SER A 48 13.07 9.91 -6.58
CA SER A 48 13.31 10.32 -5.20
C SER A 48 13.36 9.12 -4.25
N SER A 49 12.60 8.05 -4.53
CA SER A 49 12.68 6.80 -3.75
C SER A 49 13.98 6.06 -3.98
N LEU A 50 14.49 6.01 -5.21
CA LEU A 50 15.81 5.43 -5.52
C LEU A 50 16.93 6.21 -4.84
N ARG A 51 16.88 7.56 -4.89
CA ARG A 51 17.87 8.40 -4.19
C ARG A 51 17.86 8.18 -2.67
N ARG A 52 16.67 8.07 -2.06
CA ARG A 52 16.56 7.74 -0.61
C ARG A 52 17.11 6.36 -0.28
N SER A 53 17.11 5.43 -1.24
CA SER A 53 17.71 4.11 -1.10
C SER A 53 19.24 4.09 -1.33
N GLY A 54 19.83 5.26 -1.63
CA GLY A 54 21.28 5.42 -1.79
C GLY A 54 21.79 5.37 -3.23
N MET A 55 20.90 5.48 -4.23
CA MET A 55 21.32 5.56 -5.63
C MET A 55 21.60 7.02 -6.03
N GLU A 56 22.75 7.28 -6.64
CA GLU A 56 23.03 8.56 -7.31
C GLU A 56 22.38 8.55 -8.71
N ILE A 57 21.62 9.59 -9.02
CA ILE A 57 20.90 9.71 -10.29
C ILE A 57 21.05 11.14 -10.80
N ASP A 58 21.69 11.30 -11.94
CA ASP A 58 21.96 12.61 -12.56
C ASP A 58 20.71 13.20 -13.22
N ALA A 59 19.95 12.39 -13.96
CA ALA A 59 18.75 12.80 -14.66
C ALA A 59 17.55 11.93 -14.30
N ALA A 60 16.37 12.56 -14.16
CA ALA A 60 15.13 11.82 -13.94
C ALA A 60 14.72 11.06 -15.22
N PRO A 61 14.20 9.83 -15.10
CA PRO A 61 13.72 9.05 -16.22
C PRO A 61 12.52 9.73 -16.89
N GLN A 62 12.35 9.51 -18.20
CA GLN A 62 11.27 10.07 -19.00
C GLN A 62 10.13 9.06 -19.22
N SER A 63 10.36 7.81 -18.86
CA SER A 63 9.42 6.70 -19.01
C SER A 63 9.54 5.69 -17.87
N TRP A 64 8.53 4.84 -17.71
CA TRP A 64 8.60 3.73 -16.78
C TRP A 64 9.63 2.68 -17.16
N PHE A 65 9.96 2.55 -18.46
CA PHE A 65 11.06 1.67 -18.89
C PHE A 65 12.40 2.13 -18.31
N GLU A 66 12.73 3.41 -18.49
CA GLU A 66 13.95 3.98 -17.91
C GLU A 66 13.94 3.95 -16.37
N ALA A 67 12.79 4.17 -15.76
CA ALA A 67 12.67 4.09 -14.30
C ALA A 67 12.94 2.67 -13.76
N PHE A 68 12.46 1.65 -14.46
CA PHE A 68 12.75 0.26 -14.09
C PHE A 68 14.18 -0.16 -14.44
N ASP A 69 14.79 0.38 -15.49
CA ASP A 69 16.23 0.16 -15.78
C ASP A 69 17.09 0.70 -14.63
N LEU A 70 16.80 1.91 -14.12
CA LEU A 70 17.45 2.44 -12.91
C LEU A 70 17.23 1.54 -11.68
N LEU A 71 16.06 0.98 -11.51
CA LEU A 71 15.79 0.03 -10.43
C LEU A 71 16.61 -1.25 -10.59
N ILE A 72 16.74 -1.79 -11.81
CA ILE A 72 17.57 -2.95 -12.13
C ILE A 72 19.03 -2.66 -11.76
N ASP A 73 19.57 -1.52 -12.17
CA ASP A 73 20.94 -1.11 -11.89
C ASP A 73 21.17 -1.03 -10.37
N PHE A 74 20.25 -0.40 -9.65
CA PHE A 74 20.32 -0.30 -8.19
C PHE A 74 20.32 -1.68 -7.50
N LEU A 75 19.40 -2.57 -7.90
CA LEU A 75 19.25 -3.89 -7.31
C LEU A 75 20.38 -4.85 -7.71
N SER A 76 20.90 -4.73 -8.93
CA SER A 76 22.03 -5.54 -9.43
C SER A 76 23.34 -5.27 -8.69
N GLY A 77 23.47 -4.09 -8.09
CA GLY A 77 24.59 -3.74 -7.21
C GLY A 77 24.54 -4.38 -5.81
N LYS A 78 23.44 -5.09 -5.46
CA LYS A 78 23.31 -5.73 -4.15
C LYS A 78 23.92 -7.13 -4.14
N PRO A 79 24.45 -7.58 -2.97
CA PRO A 79 25.01 -8.93 -2.86
C PRO A 79 23.98 -10.02 -3.16
N LYS A 80 24.31 -10.99 -3.99
CA LYS A 80 23.41 -12.12 -4.31
C LYS A 80 23.10 -13.02 -3.11
N THR A 81 23.90 -12.96 -2.06
CA THR A 81 23.72 -13.70 -0.82
C THR A 81 22.64 -13.09 0.09
N GLU A 82 22.26 -11.85 -0.15
CA GLU A 82 21.25 -11.15 0.64
C GLU A 82 19.88 -11.21 -0.04
N LYS A 83 18.82 -11.22 0.76
CA LYS A 83 17.46 -11.09 0.26
C LYS A 83 17.21 -9.64 -0.16
N ILE A 84 16.82 -9.47 -1.41
CA ILE A 84 16.40 -8.18 -1.97
C ILE A 84 14.90 -8.07 -1.79
N ILE A 85 14.45 -7.10 -1.01
CA ILE A 85 13.03 -6.88 -0.73
C ILE A 85 12.62 -5.55 -1.31
N VAL A 86 11.79 -5.61 -2.35
CA VAL A 86 11.21 -4.47 -3.05
C VAL A 86 9.75 -4.33 -2.65
N PHE A 87 9.37 -3.17 -2.12
CA PHE A 87 7.98 -2.89 -1.78
C PHE A 87 7.45 -1.70 -2.58
N ILE A 88 6.44 -1.96 -3.42
CA ILE A 88 5.71 -0.92 -4.19
C ILE A 88 4.32 -0.79 -3.61
N ASP A 89 4.08 0.31 -2.94
CA ASP A 89 2.82 0.63 -2.29
C ASP A 89 1.94 1.51 -3.17
N GLU A 90 0.63 1.31 -3.10
CA GLU A 90 -0.41 1.90 -3.97
C GLU A 90 -0.05 1.79 -5.46
N MET A 91 0.48 0.62 -5.86
CA MET A 91 0.90 0.32 -7.23
C MET A 91 -0.14 0.67 -8.31
N PRO A 92 -1.46 0.50 -8.08
CA PRO A 92 -2.48 0.91 -9.05
C PRO A 92 -2.40 2.39 -9.46
N TRP A 93 -1.89 3.27 -8.61
CA TRP A 93 -1.78 4.71 -8.92
C TRP A 93 -0.64 5.04 -9.88
N LEU A 94 0.28 4.11 -10.11
CA LEU A 94 1.34 4.25 -11.10
C LEU A 94 0.83 4.04 -12.54
N ASP A 95 -0.25 3.26 -12.70
CA ASP A 95 -0.86 2.98 -14.00
C ASP A 95 -1.77 4.15 -14.44
N THR A 96 -1.14 5.29 -14.72
CA THR A 96 -1.85 6.47 -15.20
C THR A 96 -2.17 6.33 -16.69
N PRO A 97 -3.19 7.03 -17.23
CA PRO A 97 -3.56 6.93 -18.62
C PRO A 97 -2.38 7.16 -19.56
N LYS A 98 -2.13 6.23 -20.47
CA LYS A 98 -1.06 6.26 -21.49
C LYS A 98 0.37 6.26 -20.89
N SER A 99 0.56 5.95 -19.62
CA SER A 99 1.90 5.91 -19.00
C SER A 99 2.76 4.74 -19.45
N GLY A 100 2.14 3.65 -19.94
CA GLY A 100 2.85 2.41 -20.27
C GLY A 100 3.38 1.65 -19.04
N PHE A 101 2.90 1.98 -17.83
CA PHE A 101 3.39 1.40 -16.58
C PHE A 101 3.33 -0.14 -16.57
N VAL A 102 2.16 -0.72 -16.88
CA VAL A 102 1.98 -2.18 -16.86
C VAL A 102 2.94 -2.86 -17.83
N THR A 103 3.08 -2.33 -19.05
CA THR A 103 4.00 -2.90 -20.06
C THR A 103 5.47 -2.81 -19.61
N ALA A 104 5.87 -1.69 -19.04
CA ALA A 104 7.22 -1.53 -18.51
C ALA A 104 7.47 -2.45 -17.29
N PHE A 105 6.47 -2.63 -16.42
CA PHE A 105 6.55 -3.55 -15.30
C PHE A 105 6.62 -5.02 -15.75
N GLU A 106 5.85 -5.40 -16.78
CA GLU A 106 5.96 -6.72 -17.41
C GLU A 106 7.37 -6.96 -17.98
N HIS A 107 7.93 -5.96 -18.65
CA HIS A 107 9.28 -6.01 -19.19
C HIS A 107 10.33 -6.18 -18.08
N PHE A 108 10.25 -5.36 -17.04
CA PHE A 108 11.10 -5.47 -15.84
C PHE A 108 11.04 -6.87 -15.24
N TRP A 109 9.81 -7.36 -15.02
CA TRP A 109 9.61 -8.66 -14.37
C TRP A 109 10.16 -9.80 -15.21
N ASN A 110 9.74 -9.91 -16.48
CA ASN A 110 10.10 -11.04 -17.34
C ASN A 110 11.55 -10.94 -17.86
N GLY A 111 12.07 -9.74 -18.05
CA GLY A 111 13.41 -9.52 -18.56
C GLY A 111 14.51 -9.68 -17.51
N TRP A 112 14.21 -9.37 -16.25
CA TRP A 112 15.23 -9.39 -15.20
C TRP A 112 14.75 -10.01 -13.87
N ALA A 113 13.67 -9.53 -13.29
CA ALA A 113 13.28 -9.86 -11.91
C ALA A 113 12.99 -11.35 -11.71
N ALA A 114 12.33 -11.99 -12.66
CA ALA A 114 11.99 -13.43 -12.61
C ALA A 114 13.21 -14.35 -12.56
N GLY A 115 14.38 -13.86 -12.96
CA GLY A 115 15.65 -14.61 -12.88
C GLY A 115 16.41 -14.42 -11.56
N GLN A 116 15.86 -13.65 -10.61
CA GLN A 116 16.54 -13.37 -9.34
C GLN A 116 15.97 -14.23 -8.21
N ASP A 117 16.70 -15.28 -7.81
CA ASP A 117 16.25 -16.23 -6.76
C ASP A 117 16.17 -15.59 -5.36
N ASN A 118 16.83 -14.47 -5.15
CA ASN A 118 16.86 -13.74 -3.88
C ASN A 118 15.92 -12.54 -3.82
N LEU A 119 15.14 -12.26 -4.89
CA LEU A 119 14.21 -11.14 -4.96
C LEU A 119 12.83 -11.51 -4.39
N LEU A 120 12.34 -10.67 -3.50
CA LEU A 120 10.92 -10.62 -3.10
C LEU A 120 10.35 -9.25 -3.48
N LEU A 121 9.44 -9.24 -4.44
CA LEU A 121 8.69 -8.04 -4.78
C LEU A 121 7.28 -8.11 -4.16
N VAL A 122 6.95 -7.12 -3.35
CA VAL A 122 5.63 -6.95 -2.75
C VAL A 122 4.93 -5.78 -3.43
N ALA A 123 3.85 -6.06 -4.14
CA ALA A 123 2.94 -5.05 -4.67
C ALA A 123 1.74 -4.88 -3.74
N CYS A 124 1.37 -3.64 -3.47
CA CYS A 124 0.26 -3.31 -2.59
C CYS A 124 -0.67 -2.29 -3.25
N GLY A 125 -1.96 -2.38 -2.96
CA GLY A 125 -2.93 -1.39 -3.44
C GLY A 125 -4.30 -1.53 -2.81
N SER A 126 -5.02 -0.40 -2.76
CA SER A 126 -6.40 -0.33 -2.29
C SER A 126 -7.43 -0.53 -3.43
N ALA A 127 -7.04 -0.33 -4.68
CA ALA A 127 -7.86 -0.60 -5.86
C ALA A 127 -7.87 -2.11 -6.19
N THR A 128 -8.72 -2.85 -5.46
CA THR A 128 -8.82 -4.31 -5.57
C THR A 128 -9.06 -4.78 -7.00
N THR A 129 -9.96 -4.13 -7.74
CA THR A 129 -10.27 -4.47 -9.13
C THR A 129 -9.03 -4.38 -10.02
N TRP A 130 -8.23 -3.31 -9.89
CA TRP A 130 -7.00 -3.16 -10.66
C TRP A 130 -6.00 -4.29 -10.35
N ILE A 131 -5.80 -4.62 -9.07
CA ILE A 131 -4.89 -5.72 -8.66
C ILE A 131 -5.36 -7.05 -9.25
N VAL A 132 -6.67 -7.34 -9.15
CA VAL A 132 -7.24 -8.58 -9.70
C VAL A 132 -7.10 -8.60 -11.22
N ASP A 133 -7.51 -7.56 -11.92
CA ASP A 133 -7.55 -7.55 -13.38
C ASP A 133 -6.17 -7.46 -14.03
N ARG A 134 -5.25 -6.66 -13.44
CA ARG A 134 -3.95 -6.39 -14.04
C ARG A 134 -2.83 -7.32 -13.57
N LEU A 135 -2.90 -7.83 -12.35
CA LEU A 135 -1.85 -8.70 -11.81
C LEU A 135 -2.30 -10.16 -11.69
N LEU A 136 -3.49 -10.44 -11.13
CA LEU A 136 -3.91 -11.81 -10.82
C LEU A 136 -4.56 -12.52 -12.00
N SER A 137 -5.49 -11.84 -12.70
CA SER A 137 -6.26 -12.39 -13.82
C SER A 137 -5.70 -11.99 -15.19
N ASN A 138 -4.56 -11.30 -15.23
CA ASN A 138 -3.93 -10.86 -16.46
C ASN A 138 -3.59 -12.08 -17.35
N LYS A 139 -4.03 -12.05 -18.61
CA LYS A 139 -3.68 -13.07 -19.62
C LYS A 139 -2.43 -12.70 -20.43
N GLY A 140 -1.77 -11.58 -20.10
CA GLY A 140 -0.54 -11.09 -20.73
C GLY A 140 0.74 -11.60 -20.04
N GLY A 141 1.78 -10.78 -20.06
CA GLY A 141 3.11 -11.12 -19.57
C GLY A 141 3.23 -11.34 -18.06
N LEU A 142 2.22 -10.92 -17.26
CA LEU A 142 2.17 -11.17 -15.82
C LEU A 142 1.37 -12.43 -15.42
N TYR A 143 0.89 -13.19 -16.41
CA TYR A 143 0.13 -14.42 -16.14
C TYR A 143 0.95 -15.42 -15.31
N ASN A 144 0.36 -15.93 -14.21
CA ASN A 144 1.01 -16.86 -13.27
C ASN A 144 2.35 -16.35 -12.68
N ARG A 145 2.59 -15.04 -12.64
CA ARG A 145 3.80 -14.46 -12.04
C ARG A 145 3.63 -14.13 -10.56
N VAL A 146 2.40 -13.99 -10.09
CA VAL A 146 2.11 -13.80 -8.66
C VAL A 146 2.19 -15.14 -7.94
N THR A 147 3.17 -15.29 -7.06
CA THR A 147 3.41 -16.53 -6.29
C THR A 147 2.56 -16.60 -5.03
N GLN A 148 2.18 -15.47 -4.47
CA GLN A 148 1.34 -15.40 -3.27
C GLN A 148 0.43 -14.18 -3.34
N GLU A 149 -0.86 -14.40 -3.10
CA GLU A 149 -1.82 -13.31 -2.90
C GLU A 149 -2.26 -13.24 -1.44
N MET A 150 -2.48 -12.01 -0.98
CA MET A 150 -2.99 -11.77 0.37
C MET A 150 -4.07 -10.69 0.29
N HIS A 151 -5.32 -11.11 0.49
CA HIS A 151 -6.43 -10.19 0.71
C HIS A 151 -6.50 -9.82 2.18
N LEU A 152 -6.17 -8.57 2.52
CA LEU A 152 -6.27 -8.07 3.88
C LEU A 152 -7.67 -7.51 4.12
N ALA A 153 -8.48 -8.29 4.82
CA ALA A 153 -9.83 -7.90 5.23
C ALA A 153 -9.81 -7.01 6.48
N PRO A 154 -10.89 -6.24 6.75
CA PRO A 154 -11.10 -5.65 8.06
C PRO A 154 -11.09 -6.72 9.17
N PHE A 155 -10.74 -6.32 10.37
CA PHE A 155 -10.77 -7.20 11.53
C PHE A 155 -12.18 -7.78 11.78
N THR A 156 -12.22 -9.04 12.14
CA THR A 156 -13.42 -9.68 12.69
C THR A 156 -13.73 -9.13 14.09
N LEU A 157 -14.93 -9.37 14.60
CA LEU A 157 -15.27 -8.98 15.98
C LEU A 157 -14.28 -9.53 17.01
N LYS A 158 -13.80 -10.76 16.82
CA LYS A 158 -12.82 -11.36 17.72
C LYS A 158 -11.48 -10.61 17.67
N GLU A 159 -11.00 -10.28 16.49
CA GLU A 159 -9.76 -9.51 16.33
C GLU A 159 -9.91 -8.07 16.85
N CYS A 160 -11.11 -7.48 16.75
CA CYS A 160 -11.40 -6.19 17.39
C CYS A 160 -11.34 -6.29 18.91
N GLU A 161 -11.91 -7.34 19.52
CA GLU A 161 -11.84 -7.59 20.96
C GLU A 161 -10.37 -7.72 21.42
N GLU A 162 -9.54 -8.47 20.67
CA GLU A 162 -8.11 -8.61 20.93
C GLU A 162 -7.38 -7.26 20.80
N TYR A 163 -7.64 -6.51 19.74
CA TYR A 163 -7.06 -5.19 19.51
C TYR A 163 -7.36 -4.21 20.65
N TYR A 164 -8.63 -4.08 21.04
CA TYR A 164 -9.04 -3.17 22.11
C TYR A 164 -8.43 -3.54 23.47
N ARG A 165 -8.37 -4.84 23.78
CA ARG A 165 -7.72 -5.34 25.00
C ARG A 165 -6.23 -4.97 25.04
N GLU A 166 -5.49 -5.15 23.92
CA GLU A 166 -4.07 -4.81 23.82
C GLU A 166 -3.81 -3.31 23.94
N HIS A 167 -4.78 -2.48 23.53
CA HIS A 167 -4.68 -1.02 23.61
C HIS A 167 -5.32 -0.41 24.86
N GLY A 168 -5.70 -1.25 25.84
CA GLY A 168 -6.25 -0.79 27.12
C GLY A 168 -7.66 -0.20 27.03
N VAL A 169 -8.38 -0.45 25.94
CA VAL A 169 -9.78 -0.02 25.76
C VAL A 169 -10.70 -1.07 26.36
N VAL A 170 -11.37 -0.69 27.45
CA VAL A 170 -12.33 -1.56 28.15
C VAL A 170 -13.74 -1.29 27.62
N MET A 171 -14.31 -2.26 26.92
CA MET A 171 -15.67 -2.24 26.43
C MET A 171 -16.33 -3.59 26.71
N ASP A 172 -17.60 -3.60 27.10
CA ASP A 172 -18.36 -4.84 27.12
C ASP A 172 -18.65 -5.34 25.70
N ARG A 173 -19.20 -6.55 25.58
CA ARG A 173 -19.46 -7.15 24.26
C ARG A 173 -20.54 -6.43 23.47
N TYR A 174 -21.49 -5.82 24.15
CA TYR A 174 -22.56 -5.06 23.52
C TYR A 174 -21.97 -3.77 22.90
N ASP A 175 -21.17 -3.04 23.65
CA ASP A 175 -20.45 -1.86 23.18
C ASP A 175 -19.49 -2.20 22.02
N GLN A 176 -18.82 -3.34 22.08
CA GLN A 176 -17.95 -3.79 20.99
C GLN A 176 -18.72 -4.03 19.69
N VAL A 177 -19.91 -4.66 19.77
CA VAL A 177 -20.78 -4.86 18.60
C VAL A 177 -21.27 -3.52 18.06
N GLN A 178 -21.69 -2.59 18.92
CA GLN A 178 -22.11 -1.25 18.50
C GLN A 178 -20.95 -0.47 17.84
N CYS A 179 -19.76 -0.53 18.42
CA CYS A 179 -18.57 0.08 17.84
C CYS A 179 -18.27 -0.51 16.46
N TYR A 180 -18.32 -1.84 16.32
CA TYR A 180 -18.13 -2.52 15.05
C TYR A 180 -19.17 -2.12 14.00
N MET A 181 -20.42 -1.94 14.37
CA MET A 181 -21.47 -1.45 13.49
C MET A 181 -21.22 -0.01 13.03
N ALA A 182 -20.63 0.83 13.89
CA ALA A 182 -20.39 2.24 13.60
C ALA A 182 -19.13 2.49 12.73
N ILE A 183 -18.01 1.84 13.06
CA ILE A 183 -16.70 2.10 12.42
C ILE A 183 -16.11 0.87 11.73
N GLY A 184 -16.74 -0.29 11.84
CA GLY A 184 -16.23 -1.56 11.30
C GLY A 184 -14.97 -2.04 12.01
N GLY A 185 -14.40 -3.13 11.49
CA GLY A 185 -13.12 -3.66 11.95
C GLY A 185 -11.92 -3.00 11.23
N ILE A 186 -11.96 -1.70 11.02
CA ILE A 186 -10.90 -0.97 10.33
C ILE A 186 -9.86 -0.47 11.35
N PRO A 187 -8.64 -1.03 11.38
CA PRO A 187 -7.65 -0.72 12.41
C PRO A 187 -7.36 0.78 12.55
N TYR A 188 -7.32 1.49 11.44
CA TYR A 188 -7.11 2.94 11.45
C TYR A 188 -8.22 3.69 12.19
N TYR A 189 -9.48 3.30 12.06
CA TYR A 189 -10.59 3.94 12.78
C TYR A 189 -10.61 3.52 14.24
N MET A 190 -10.30 2.27 14.50
CA MET A 190 -10.20 1.73 15.86
C MET A 190 -9.13 2.44 16.70
N SER A 191 -8.04 2.87 16.06
CA SER A 191 -6.94 3.60 16.74
C SER A 191 -7.35 4.98 17.30
N PHE A 192 -8.51 5.51 16.91
CA PHE A 192 -9.05 6.77 17.45
C PHE A 192 -9.96 6.59 18.65
N ILE A 193 -10.28 5.35 19.02
CA ILE A 193 -11.05 5.07 20.25
C ILE A 193 -10.16 5.35 21.45
N ASP A 194 -10.58 6.29 22.27
CA ASP A 194 -9.87 6.73 23.45
C ASP A 194 -10.41 5.99 24.68
N PRO A 195 -9.58 5.26 25.43
CA PRO A 195 -10.04 4.51 26.62
C PRO A 195 -10.58 5.37 27.76
N GLY A 196 -10.30 6.68 27.73
CA GLY A 196 -10.81 7.62 28.74
C GLY A 196 -12.27 8.05 28.55
N TYR A 197 -12.91 7.65 27.44
CA TYR A 197 -14.30 8.00 27.13
C TYR A 197 -15.18 6.75 26.97
N SER A 198 -16.46 6.92 27.23
CA SER A 198 -17.45 5.88 26.88
C SER A 198 -17.53 5.69 25.36
N LEU A 199 -18.11 4.56 24.90
CA LEU A 199 -18.31 4.32 23.47
C LEU A 199 -19.15 5.46 22.84
N ALA A 200 -20.24 5.87 23.47
CA ALA A 200 -21.10 6.94 22.96
C ALA A 200 -20.33 8.26 22.78
N GLN A 201 -19.50 8.63 23.75
CA GLN A 201 -18.65 9.82 23.67
C GLN A 201 -17.59 9.71 22.57
N ASN A 202 -16.98 8.53 22.38
CA ASN A 202 -16.05 8.29 21.29
C ASN A 202 -16.74 8.44 19.93
N ILE A 203 -17.88 7.81 19.74
CA ILE A 203 -18.64 7.85 18.49
C ILE A 203 -19.11 9.27 18.19
N ASP A 204 -19.65 9.99 19.18
CA ASP A 204 -20.04 11.40 19.01
C ASP A 204 -18.85 12.25 18.55
N ARG A 205 -17.71 12.16 19.26
CA ARG A 205 -16.50 12.91 18.95
C ARG A 205 -15.94 12.60 17.56
N LEU A 206 -15.99 11.34 17.12
CA LEU A 206 -15.38 10.91 15.86
C LEU A 206 -16.27 11.20 14.64
N LEU A 207 -17.60 11.02 14.78
CA LEU A 207 -18.53 10.99 13.65
C LEU A 207 -19.50 12.18 13.61
N PHE A 208 -19.91 12.73 14.77
CA PHE A 208 -21.02 13.68 14.83
C PHE A 208 -20.63 15.10 15.19
N THR A 209 -19.45 15.31 15.76
CA THR A 209 -18.97 16.70 16.00
C THR A 209 -18.55 17.35 14.67
N ARG A 210 -18.65 18.69 14.60
CA ARG A 210 -18.33 19.49 13.41
C ARG A 210 -16.91 19.22 12.87
N ASN A 211 -15.96 18.89 13.73
CA ASN A 211 -14.56 18.58 13.39
C ASN A 211 -14.21 17.11 13.69
N GLY A 212 -15.18 16.22 13.68
CA GLY A 212 -14.95 14.79 13.92
C GLY A 212 -13.99 14.20 12.88
N LEU A 213 -13.00 13.46 13.36
CA LEU A 213 -11.93 12.93 12.50
C LEU A 213 -12.45 12.02 11.37
N LEU A 214 -13.60 11.39 11.56
CA LEU A 214 -14.20 10.46 10.58
C LEU A 214 -15.40 11.07 9.84
N THR A 215 -15.79 12.32 10.14
CA THR A 215 -16.94 12.97 9.52
C THR A 215 -16.85 13.02 7.99
N LEU A 216 -15.64 13.25 7.45
CA LEU A 216 -15.40 13.34 6.00
C LEU A 216 -15.09 12.00 5.34
N GLU A 217 -14.99 10.93 6.12
CA GLU A 217 -14.65 9.60 5.57
C GLU A 217 -15.75 9.02 4.71
N PHE A 218 -17.01 9.25 5.08
CA PHE A 218 -18.17 8.78 4.30
C PHE A 218 -18.20 9.32 2.86
N GLY A 219 -17.68 10.50 2.63
CA GLY A 219 -17.59 11.09 1.29
C GLY A 219 -16.36 10.64 0.48
N ARG A 220 -15.44 9.89 1.10
CA ARG A 220 -14.16 9.47 0.49
C ARG A 220 -14.02 7.94 0.33
N LEU A 221 -15.05 7.19 0.72
CA LEU A 221 -15.16 5.74 0.57
C LEU A 221 -15.82 5.38 -0.74
#